data_0b93ce61e186b48259cc239511efbcb8
#
_entry.id   0b93ce61e186b48259cc239511efbcb8
#
_cell.length_a   1.000
_cell.length_b   1.000
_cell.length_c   1.000
_cell.angle_alpha   90.00
_cell.angle_beta   90.00
_cell.angle_gamma   90.00
#
_symmetry.space_group_name_H-M   'P 1'
#
loop_
_entity.id
_entity.type
_entity.pdbx_description
1 polymer ?
#
loop_
_entity_poly.entity_id
_entity_poly.type
_entity_poly.pdbx_seq_one_letter_code
_entity_poly.pdbx_strand_id
1 'polypeptide(L)'
;MSAEFFNHGGLKTRLRYMKKTSVIFTALFLSFSAHAEQFVSLTLCSDRLLAEIARPEQIAAMSPYSQHPRMMLDKINRDKPTIEPQLTALLPYLDKTLLINETFYPQLVADLKRLGAKIVPINDSPQTAEELFELLLQLGKITGNEAHAQQLVAKLKSQKTKLDVTLTDTLMLSETGVVEPIFPQYNVLLTLLGLTPLKYPLTPQNFSLEKVLLAQPNGLIEITDQQSYNEQAELLDHPLLKKHFENRPHFRIPMKYTYCFDHGVWQGAERIYQQWKSWNSINLP
;
A
#
# COMPACT_ATOMS: atom_id res chain seq x y z
N MET A 1 -20.41 -102.79 31.55
CA MET A 1 -21.83 -102.42 31.45
C MET A 1 -21.91 -101.21 30.62
N SER A 2 -22.19 -101.45 29.39
CA SER A 2 -23.42 -101.06 28.63
C SER A 2 -23.30 -99.59 28.26
N ALA A 3 -23.07 -99.33 27.06
CA ALA A 3 -23.91 -99.32 25.84
C ALA A 3 -24.38 -97.86 25.67
N GLU A 4 -24.48 -97.33 24.61
CA GLU A 4 -24.75 -97.48 23.21
C GLU A 4 -25.05 -96.10 22.62
N PHE A 5 -24.52 -95.84 21.48
CA PHE A 5 -25.20 -95.57 20.19
C PHE A 5 -25.94 -94.22 19.99
N PHE A 6 -25.70 -93.53 19.01
CA PHE A 6 -26.20 -93.24 17.64
C PHE A 6 -25.95 -91.79 17.31
N ASN A 7 -25.26 -91.45 16.29
CA ASN A 7 -25.40 -91.40 14.83
C ASN A 7 -26.25 -90.21 14.28
N HIS A 8 -25.62 -89.62 13.32
CA HIS A 8 -26.15 -88.85 12.16
C HIS A 8 -26.63 -87.39 12.31
N GLY A 9 -26.07 -86.63 11.42
CA GLY A 9 -26.72 -85.44 10.95
C GLY A 9 -25.78 -84.46 10.25
N GLY A 10 -25.25 -84.84 9.10
CA GLY A 10 -24.52 -83.90 8.27
C GLY A 10 -25.41 -82.79 7.74
N LEU A 11 -25.01 -81.56 8.04
CA LEU A 11 -25.61 -80.40 7.41
C LEU A 11 -24.52 -79.64 6.67
N LYS A 12 -24.55 -79.83 5.35
CA LYS A 12 -23.74 -79.04 4.43
C LYS A 12 -24.19 -77.63 4.47
N THR A 13 -23.42 -76.77 5.14
CA THR A 13 -23.64 -75.36 5.08
C THR A 13 -22.92 -74.83 3.85
N ARG A 14 -23.69 -74.48 2.84
CA ARG A 14 -23.21 -73.74 1.65
C ARG A 14 -22.67 -72.37 2.09
N LEU A 15 -21.36 -72.15 1.95
CA LEU A 15 -20.80 -70.81 1.97
C LEU A 15 -21.32 -70.07 0.71
N ARG A 16 -22.24 -69.16 0.90
CA ARG A 16 -22.60 -68.13 -0.08
C ARG A 16 -21.44 -67.14 -0.13
N TYR A 17 -20.71 -67.16 -1.21
CA TYR A 17 -19.77 -66.11 -1.62
C TYR A 17 -20.56 -64.83 -1.88
N MET A 18 -20.65 -63.93 -0.93
CA MET A 18 -21.08 -62.55 -1.18
C MET A 18 -19.97 -61.83 -1.92
N LYS A 19 -20.12 -61.70 -3.23
CA LYS A 19 -19.32 -60.75 -4.00
C LYS A 19 -19.57 -59.34 -3.46
N LYS A 20 -18.61 -58.78 -2.70
CA LYS A 20 -18.57 -57.37 -2.40
C LYS A 20 -18.21 -56.63 -3.69
N THR A 21 -19.17 -56.14 -4.39
CA THR A 21 -19.00 -55.13 -5.43
C THR A 21 -18.59 -53.83 -4.72
N SER A 22 -17.28 -53.56 -4.73
CA SER A 22 -16.71 -52.28 -4.31
C SER A 22 -17.08 -51.27 -5.38
N VAL A 23 -18.13 -50.48 -5.14
CA VAL A 23 -18.47 -49.33 -5.94
C VAL A 23 -17.43 -48.25 -5.59
N ILE A 24 -16.37 -48.14 -6.39
CA ILE A 24 -15.44 -47.05 -6.37
C ILE A 24 -16.20 -45.84 -6.90
N PHE A 25 -16.71 -45.03 -5.99
CA PHE A 25 -17.27 -43.72 -6.28
C PHE A 25 -16.08 -42.80 -6.56
N THR A 26 -15.63 -42.76 -7.81
CA THR A 26 -14.65 -41.80 -8.30
C THR A 26 -15.33 -40.43 -8.29
N ALA A 27 -15.21 -39.72 -7.17
CA ALA A 27 -15.61 -38.33 -7.09
C ALA A 27 -14.68 -37.55 -8.04
N LEU A 28 -15.21 -37.30 -9.24
CA LEU A 28 -14.60 -36.39 -10.21
C LEU A 28 -14.68 -34.97 -9.59
N PHE A 29 -13.64 -34.59 -8.84
CA PHE A 29 -13.44 -33.19 -8.46
C PHE A 29 -13.22 -32.44 -9.77
N LEU A 30 -14.29 -31.94 -10.36
CA LEU A 30 -14.26 -30.86 -11.32
C LEU A 30 -13.68 -29.65 -10.55
N SER A 31 -12.35 -29.51 -10.60
CA SER A 31 -11.66 -28.30 -10.22
C SER A 31 -12.15 -27.22 -11.19
N PHE A 32 -13.26 -26.56 -10.86
CA PHE A 32 -13.58 -25.28 -11.44
C PHE A 32 -12.41 -24.37 -11.02
N SER A 33 -11.46 -24.20 -11.92
CA SER A 33 -10.52 -23.09 -11.85
C SER A 33 -11.35 -21.82 -11.98
N ALA A 34 -11.93 -21.37 -10.85
CA ALA A 34 -12.47 -20.03 -10.78
C ALA A 34 -11.30 -19.11 -11.11
N HIS A 35 -11.27 -18.60 -12.34
CA HIS A 35 -10.31 -17.58 -12.71
C HIS A 35 -10.53 -16.44 -11.73
N ALA A 36 -9.51 -16.18 -10.89
CA ALA A 36 -9.55 -15.05 -9.97
C ALA A 36 -9.81 -13.79 -10.78
N GLU A 37 -10.75 -12.97 -10.33
CA GLU A 37 -11.03 -11.70 -10.96
C GLU A 37 -9.72 -10.89 -11.09
N GLN A 38 -9.49 -10.31 -12.26
CA GLN A 38 -8.28 -9.55 -12.55
C GLN A 38 -8.59 -8.07 -12.67
N PHE A 39 -7.67 -7.26 -12.18
CA PHE A 39 -7.80 -5.82 -12.03
C PHE A 39 -6.74 -5.08 -12.85
N VAL A 40 -7.13 -3.90 -13.34
CA VAL A 40 -6.25 -2.93 -13.98
C VAL A 40 -6.31 -1.63 -13.19
N SER A 41 -5.17 -1.04 -12.90
CA SER A 41 -5.04 0.28 -12.28
C SER A 41 -4.34 1.26 -13.22
N LEU A 42 -4.68 2.55 -13.14
CA LEU A 42 -4.27 3.55 -14.14
C LEU A 42 -3.45 4.71 -13.57
N THR A 43 -3.25 4.76 -12.26
CA THR A 43 -2.50 5.82 -11.58
C THR A 43 -1.49 5.22 -10.62
N LEU A 44 -0.44 5.97 -10.30
CA LEU A 44 0.53 5.56 -9.29
C LEU A 44 -0.14 5.18 -7.96
N CYS A 45 -1.10 5.99 -7.50
CA CYS A 45 -1.71 5.78 -6.19
C CYS A 45 -2.62 4.54 -6.20
N SER A 46 -3.39 4.31 -7.27
CA SER A 46 -4.16 3.08 -7.41
C SER A 46 -3.28 1.84 -7.59
N ASP A 47 -2.14 1.95 -8.27
CA ASP A 47 -1.15 0.88 -8.40
C ASP A 47 -0.63 0.41 -7.04
N ARG A 48 -0.27 1.37 -6.18
CA ARG A 48 0.28 1.11 -4.84
C ARG A 48 -0.74 0.44 -3.94
N LEU A 49 -1.99 0.91 -3.98
CA LEU A 49 -3.10 0.33 -3.23
C LEU A 49 -3.44 -1.08 -3.73
N LEU A 50 -3.49 -1.26 -5.05
CA LEU A 50 -3.77 -2.57 -5.66
C LEU A 50 -2.64 -3.56 -5.36
N ALA A 51 -1.37 -3.17 -5.49
CA ALA A 51 -0.22 -4.00 -5.18
C ALA A 51 -0.18 -4.41 -3.69
N GLU A 52 -0.70 -3.58 -2.78
CA GLU A 52 -0.76 -3.89 -1.35
C GLU A 52 -1.88 -4.88 -1.02
N ILE A 53 -3.05 -4.72 -1.63
CA ILE A 53 -4.25 -5.47 -1.24
C ILE A 53 -4.49 -6.72 -2.09
N ALA A 54 -4.25 -6.65 -3.41
CA ALA A 54 -4.49 -7.77 -4.31
C ALA A 54 -3.35 -8.79 -4.28
N ARG A 55 -3.67 -10.03 -4.62
CA ARG A 55 -2.66 -11.04 -4.92
C ARG A 55 -2.05 -10.77 -6.31
N PRO A 56 -0.76 -11.12 -6.54
CA PRO A 56 -0.11 -10.84 -7.84
C PRO A 56 -0.86 -11.37 -9.06
N GLU A 57 -1.49 -12.53 -8.98
CA GLU A 57 -2.27 -13.12 -10.07
C GLU A 57 -3.56 -12.37 -10.39
N GLN A 58 -4.05 -11.54 -9.47
CA GLN A 58 -5.21 -10.69 -9.67
C GLN A 58 -4.87 -9.37 -10.39
N ILE A 59 -3.60 -9.06 -10.57
CA ILE A 59 -3.16 -7.83 -11.25
C ILE A 59 -2.93 -8.15 -12.72
N ALA A 60 -3.77 -7.59 -13.61
CA ALA A 60 -3.66 -7.76 -15.05
C ALA A 60 -2.72 -6.74 -15.70
N ALA A 61 -2.83 -5.48 -15.30
CA ALA A 61 -1.96 -4.39 -15.77
C ALA A 61 -1.98 -3.22 -14.77
N MET A 62 -0.97 -2.39 -14.84
CA MET A 62 -0.77 -1.23 -13.96
C MET A 62 -0.33 -0.01 -14.79
N SER A 63 -0.29 1.17 -14.19
CA SER A 63 0.25 2.34 -14.88
C SER A 63 1.76 2.21 -15.12
N PRO A 64 2.35 2.99 -16.05
CA PRO A 64 3.80 2.98 -16.28
C PRO A 64 4.62 3.32 -15.03
N TYR A 65 4.06 4.08 -14.09
CA TYR A 65 4.72 4.43 -12.83
C TYR A 65 5.02 3.23 -11.95
N SER A 66 4.27 2.12 -12.08
CA SER A 66 4.47 0.88 -11.32
C SER A 66 5.86 0.25 -11.52
N GLN A 67 6.56 0.60 -12.61
CA GLN A 67 7.90 0.10 -12.90
C GLN A 67 9.02 0.90 -12.21
N HIS A 68 8.69 2.06 -11.61
CA HIS A 68 9.68 2.95 -11.02
C HIS A 68 9.92 2.66 -9.53
N PRO A 69 11.11 2.14 -9.14
CA PRO A 69 11.42 1.81 -7.74
C PRO A 69 11.37 3.01 -6.79
N ARG A 70 11.58 4.22 -7.31
CA ARG A 70 11.49 5.46 -6.52
C ARG A 70 10.07 5.94 -6.29
N MET A 71 9.09 5.41 -7.04
CA MET A 71 7.68 5.80 -6.92
C MET A 71 6.85 4.74 -6.20
N MET A 72 7.14 3.46 -6.42
CA MET A 72 6.47 2.36 -5.75
C MET A 72 7.05 2.15 -4.34
N LEU A 73 6.22 1.62 -3.44
CA LEU A 73 6.64 1.13 -2.13
C LEU A 73 7.40 -0.21 -2.28
N ASP A 74 7.31 -1.08 -1.30
CA ASP A 74 8.10 -2.32 -1.30
C ASP A 74 7.58 -3.37 -2.29
N LYS A 75 6.27 -3.36 -2.59
CA LYS A 75 5.66 -4.28 -3.55
C LYS A 75 5.73 -3.72 -4.97
N ILE A 76 6.66 -4.24 -5.76
CA ILE A 76 6.87 -3.87 -7.15
C ILE A 76 6.55 -5.07 -8.04
N ASN A 77 5.54 -4.94 -8.89
CA ASN A 77 5.09 -5.99 -9.82
C ASN A 77 5.68 -5.75 -11.21
N ARG A 78 7.01 -5.88 -11.34
CA ARG A 78 7.73 -5.60 -12.60
C ARG A 78 7.41 -6.54 -13.76
N ASP A 79 6.83 -7.68 -13.46
CA ASP A 79 6.37 -8.68 -14.43
C ASP A 79 5.02 -8.34 -15.06
N LYS A 80 4.33 -7.33 -14.52
CA LYS A 80 3.02 -6.93 -15.02
C LYS A 80 3.12 -5.96 -16.18
N PRO A 81 2.24 -6.11 -17.19
CA PRO A 81 2.12 -5.15 -18.26
C PRO A 81 1.84 -3.75 -17.73
N THR A 82 2.41 -2.74 -18.39
CA THR A 82 2.07 -1.35 -18.14
C THR A 82 1.10 -0.83 -19.19
N ILE A 83 0.20 0.06 -18.77
CA ILE A 83 -0.86 0.56 -19.62
C ILE A 83 -1.09 2.05 -19.39
N GLU A 84 -1.13 2.80 -20.48
CA GLU A 84 -1.49 4.21 -20.46
C GLU A 84 -3.01 4.39 -20.33
N PRO A 85 -3.49 5.46 -19.67
CA PRO A 85 -4.92 5.72 -19.48
C PRO A 85 -5.57 6.24 -20.77
N GLN A 86 -5.54 5.43 -21.81
CA GLN A 86 -6.08 5.73 -23.13
C GLN A 86 -7.02 4.62 -23.60
N LEU A 87 -8.11 4.98 -24.28
CA LEU A 87 -9.12 4.02 -24.70
C LEU A 87 -8.54 2.85 -25.49
N THR A 88 -7.70 3.16 -26.49
CA THR A 88 -7.10 2.14 -27.37
C THR A 88 -6.21 1.15 -26.62
N ALA A 89 -5.49 1.62 -25.60
CA ALA A 89 -4.65 0.79 -24.77
C ALA A 89 -5.47 -0.15 -23.85
N LEU A 90 -6.68 0.28 -23.48
CA LEU A 90 -7.57 -0.47 -22.59
C LEU A 90 -8.46 -1.49 -23.30
N LEU A 91 -8.59 -1.44 -24.63
CA LEU A 91 -9.43 -2.40 -25.39
C LEU A 91 -9.11 -3.90 -25.08
N PRO A 92 -7.84 -4.31 -24.93
CA PRO A 92 -7.51 -5.70 -24.58
C PRO A 92 -7.94 -6.13 -23.17
N TYR A 93 -8.37 -5.18 -22.33
CA TYR A 93 -8.67 -5.38 -20.90
C TYR A 93 -10.15 -5.15 -20.57
N LEU A 94 -11.03 -5.07 -21.58
CA LEU A 94 -12.47 -4.84 -21.37
C LEU A 94 -13.15 -5.97 -20.57
N ASP A 95 -12.58 -7.16 -20.56
CA ASP A 95 -13.03 -8.31 -19.77
C ASP A 95 -12.52 -8.29 -18.31
N LYS A 96 -11.66 -7.32 -17.96
CA LYS A 96 -11.10 -7.14 -16.62
C LYS A 96 -11.86 -6.06 -15.85
N THR A 97 -11.64 -6.00 -14.55
CA THR A 97 -12.18 -4.92 -13.72
C THR A 97 -11.20 -3.75 -13.70
N LEU A 98 -11.66 -2.61 -14.19
CA LEU A 98 -10.86 -1.38 -14.28
C LEU A 98 -11.08 -0.53 -13.02
N LEU A 99 -10.02 -0.31 -12.23
CA LEU A 99 -10.03 0.60 -11.08
C LEU A 99 -9.68 1.99 -11.57
N ILE A 100 -10.65 2.90 -11.59
CA ILE A 100 -10.48 4.22 -12.22
C ILE A 100 -10.96 5.32 -11.28
N ASN A 101 -10.15 6.35 -11.12
CA ASN A 101 -10.60 7.60 -10.54
C ASN A 101 -11.36 8.39 -11.62
N GLU A 102 -12.68 8.42 -11.51
CA GLU A 102 -13.56 9.07 -12.50
C GLU A 102 -13.33 10.58 -12.59
N THR A 103 -12.81 11.20 -11.53
CA THR A 103 -12.49 12.64 -11.51
C THR A 103 -11.31 12.97 -12.43
N PHE A 104 -10.34 12.07 -12.54
CA PHE A 104 -9.16 12.28 -13.40
C PHE A 104 -9.42 11.96 -14.86
N TYR A 105 -10.34 11.00 -15.14
CA TYR A 105 -10.54 10.48 -16.49
C TYR A 105 -12.03 10.43 -16.90
N PRO A 106 -12.81 11.54 -16.78
CA PRO A 106 -14.26 11.50 -16.99
C PRO A 106 -14.64 11.07 -18.41
N GLN A 107 -13.93 11.53 -19.44
CA GLN A 107 -14.22 11.15 -20.84
C GLN A 107 -13.87 9.69 -21.11
N LEU A 108 -12.72 9.21 -20.63
CA LEU A 108 -12.29 7.82 -20.77
C LEU A 108 -13.31 6.88 -20.13
N VAL A 109 -13.79 7.22 -18.94
CA VAL A 109 -14.81 6.45 -18.23
C VAL A 109 -16.12 6.38 -19.02
N ALA A 110 -16.57 7.50 -19.60
CA ALA A 110 -17.77 7.54 -20.45
C ALA A 110 -17.61 6.63 -21.69
N ASP A 111 -16.46 6.63 -22.32
CA ASP A 111 -16.18 5.81 -23.49
C ASP A 111 -16.11 4.31 -23.14
N LEU A 112 -15.43 3.97 -22.05
CA LEU A 112 -15.34 2.59 -21.56
C LEU A 112 -16.71 2.03 -21.13
N LYS A 113 -17.54 2.83 -20.47
CA LYS A 113 -18.94 2.44 -20.14
C LYS A 113 -19.76 2.13 -21.37
N ARG A 114 -19.60 2.91 -22.47
CA ARG A 114 -20.27 2.63 -23.75
C ARG A 114 -19.81 1.29 -24.38
N LEU A 115 -18.58 0.88 -24.13
CA LEU A 115 -18.03 -0.40 -24.58
C LEU A 115 -18.35 -1.58 -23.65
N GLY A 116 -19.12 -1.34 -22.56
CA GLY A 116 -19.50 -2.38 -21.62
C GLY A 116 -18.40 -2.82 -20.66
N ALA A 117 -17.33 -2.01 -20.50
CA ALA A 117 -16.26 -2.29 -19.55
C ALA A 117 -16.76 -2.35 -18.11
N LYS A 118 -16.23 -3.28 -17.31
CA LYS A 118 -16.48 -3.35 -15.89
C LYS A 118 -15.60 -2.34 -15.16
N ILE A 119 -16.20 -1.25 -14.72
CA ILE A 119 -15.50 -0.17 -14.00
C ILE A 119 -15.89 -0.20 -12.54
N VAL A 120 -14.91 -0.14 -11.68
CA VAL A 120 -15.07 0.14 -10.24
C VAL A 120 -14.45 1.51 -9.97
N PRO A 121 -15.27 2.51 -9.65
CA PRO A 121 -14.77 3.83 -9.31
C PRO A 121 -14.04 3.77 -7.97
N ILE A 122 -12.84 4.35 -7.94
CA ILE A 122 -12.06 4.49 -6.71
C ILE A 122 -11.63 5.95 -6.55
N ASN A 123 -11.63 6.44 -5.32
CA ASN A 123 -10.96 7.68 -4.97
C ASN A 123 -9.58 7.37 -4.40
N ASP A 124 -8.58 7.30 -5.27
CA ASP A 124 -7.18 7.05 -4.90
C ASP A 124 -6.43 8.29 -4.39
N SER A 125 -7.19 9.33 -4.03
CA SER A 125 -6.71 10.58 -3.44
C SER A 125 -7.53 10.93 -2.18
N PRO A 126 -7.55 10.07 -1.15
CA PRO A 126 -8.27 10.31 0.09
C PRO A 126 -7.73 11.58 0.77
N GLN A 127 -8.58 12.26 1.55
CA GLN A 127 -8.23 13.51 2.22
C GLN A 127 -8.02 13.32 3.73
N THR A 128 -8.46 12.19 4.28
CA THR A 128 -8.32 11.85 5.70
C THR A 128 -7.82 10.41 5.87
N ALA A 129 -7.27 10.09 7.04
CA ALA A 129 -6.87 8.74 7.37
C ALA A 129 -8.06 7.77 7.35
N GLU A 130 -9.22 8.22 7.77
CA GLU A 130 -10.46 7.46 7.79
C GLU A 130 -10.89 7.10 6.36
N GLU A 131 -10.86 8.04 5.43
CA GLU A 131 -11.16 7.79 4.01
C GLU A 131 -10.17 6.78 3.40
N LEU A 132 -8.88 6.87 3.75
CA LEU A 132 -7.89 5.87 3.34
C LEU A 132 -8.23 4.48 3.89
N PHE A 133 -8.60 4.38 5.17
CA PHE A 133 -8.95 3.10 5.77
C PHE A 133 -10.21 2.49 5.11
N GLU A 134 -11.22 3.30 4.81
CA GLU A 134 -12.40 2.88 4.08
C GLU A 134 -12.06 2.40 2.67
N LEU A 135 -11.19 3.11 1.95
CA LEU A 135 -10.70 2.72 0.63
C LEU A 135 -9.96 1.37 0.66
N LEU A 136 -9.08 1.16 1.65
CA LEU A 136 -8.38 -0.11 1.82
C LEU A 136 -9.35 -1.28 2.07
N LEU A 137 -10.36 -1.07 2.92
CA LEU A 137 -11.40 -2.08 3.20
C LEU A 137 -12.28 -2.33 1.95
N GLN A 138 -12.62 -1.30 1.20
CA GLN A 138 -13.35 -1.41 -0.06
C GLN A 138 -12.56 -2.24 -1.08
N LEU A 139 -11.27 -1.97 -1.26
CA LEU A 139 -10.40 -2.74 -2.13
C LEU A 139 -10.26 -4.20 -1.66
N GLY A 140 -10.15 -4.43 -0.36
CA GLY A 140 -10.18 -5.77 0.22
C GLY A 140 -11.41 -6.55 -0.18
N LYS A 141 -12.59 -5.94 -0.10
CA LYS A 141 -13.87 -6.53 -0.51
C LYS A 141 -13.93 -6.80 -2.02
N ILE A 142 -13.51 -5.83 -2.85
CA ILE A 142 -13.53 -5.94 -4.31
C ILE A 142 -12.60 -7.07 -4.79
N THR A 143 -11.43 -7.21 -4.16
CA THR A 143 -10.42 -8.22 -4.54
C THR A 143 -10.62 -9.57 -3.84
N GLY A 144 -11.58 -9.68 -2.91
CA GLY A 144 -11.77 -10.88 -2.08
C GLY A 144 -10.63 -11.11 -1.07
N ASN A 145 -9.97 -10.03 -0.63
CA ASN A 145 -8.85 -10.07 0.32
C ASN A 145 -9.17 -9.27 1.61
N GLU A 146 -10.42 -9.35 2.09
CA GLU A 146 -10.92 -8.57 3.23
C GLU A 146 -10.09 -8.76 4.49
N ALA A 147 -9.69 -9.99 4.80
CA ALA A 147 -8.90 -10.28 6.00
C ALA A 147 -7.55 -9.55 5.97
N HIS A 148 -6.88 -9.51 4.82
CA HIS A 148 -5.62 -8.78 4.65
C HIS A 148 -5.83 -7.27 4.79
N ALA A 149 -6.86 -6.72 4.16
CA ALA A 149 -7.19 -5.29 4.27
C ALA A 149 -7.50 -4.88 5.72
N GLN A 150 -8.28 -5.69 6.45
CA GLN A 150 -8.58 -5.48 7.87
C GLN A 150 -7.33 -5.51 8.74
N GLN A 151 -6.42 -6.46 8.51
CA GLN A 151 -5.15 -6.55 9.22
C GLN A 151 -4.27 -5.33 8.94
N LEU A 152 -4.20 -4.88 7.68
CA LEU A 152 -3.46 -3.67 7.32
C LEU A 152 -4.02 -2.45 8.04
N VAL A 153 -5.32 -2.21 7.97
CA VAL A 153 -5.98 -1.08 8.64
C VAL A 153 -5.76 -1.13 10.17
N ALA A 154 -5.91 -2.31 10.78
CA ALA A 154 -5.65 -2.47 12.22
C ALA A 154 -4.18 -2.14 12.57
N LYS A 155 -3.23 -2.58 11.75
CA LYS A 155 -1.80 -2.25 11.89
C LYS A 155 -1.58 -0.75 11.81
N LEU A 156 -2.12 -0.06 10.78
CA LEU A 156 -1.95 1.38 10.61
C LEU A 156 -2.53 2.17 11.79
N LYS A 157 -3.74 1.81 12.25
CA LYS A 157 -4.39 2.43 13.42
C LYS A 157 -3.63 2.23 14.74
N SER A 158 -2.95 1.10 14.88
CA SER A 158 -2.22 0.77 16.12
C SER A 158 -0.77 1.23 16.12
N GLN A 159 -0.25 1.74 15.00
CA GLN A 159 1.15 2.13 14.87
C GLN A 159 1.51 3.28 15.80
N LYS A 160 2.59 3.09 16.58
CA LYS A 160 3.09 4.05 17.55
C LYS A 160 4.42 4.63 17.07
N THR A 161 4.35 5.77 16.40
CA THR A 161 5.51 6.47 15.86
C THR A 161 5.69 7.86 16.46
N LYS A 162 4.86 8.21 17.47
CA LYS A 162 4.98 9.48 18.18
C LYS A 162 6.34 9.58 18.84
N LEU A 163 7.05 10.66 18.54
CA LEU A 163 8.32 10.96 19.20
C LEU A 163 8.07 11.34 20.67
N ASP A 164 8.98 10.95 21.53
CA ASP A 164 8.93 11.24 22.97
C ASP A 164 9.48 12.64 23.30
N VAL A 165 9.42 13.54 22.34
CA VAL A 165 9.84 14.94 22.43
C VAL A 165 8.76 15.85 21.84
N THR A 166 8.59 17.02 22.44
CA THR A 166 7.75 18.07 21.86
C THR A 166 8.60 18.93 20.91
N LEU A 167 8.65 18.54 19.63
CA LEU A 167 9.22 19.37 18.58
C LEU A 167 8.12 20.24 17.98
N THR A 168 8.14 21.51 18.34
CA THR A 168 7.34 22.54 17.67
C THR A 168 8.14 23.12 16.51
N ASP A 169 7.44 23.79 15.59
CA ASP A 169 8.10 24.53 14.50
C ASP A 169 8.98 23.62 13.62
N THR A 170 8.41 22.46 13.23
CA THR A 170 9.07 21.52 12.31
C THR A 170 8.94 22.01 10.87
N LEU A 171 10.07 22.19 10.20
CA LEU A 171 10.15 22.50 8.78
C LEU A 171 10.12 21.20 7.97
N MET A 172 9.35 21.19 6.89
CA MET A 172 9.44 20.13 5.87
C MET A 172 9.95 20.73 4.56
N LEU A 173 10.99 20.12 4.00
CA LEU A 173 11.59 20.50 2.73
C LEU A 173 11.63 19.31 1.78
N SER A 174 11.33 19.55 0.51
CA SER A 174 11.59 18.61 -0.58
C SER A 174 12.60 19.18 -1.56
N GLU A 175 12.96 18.41 -2.56
CA GLU A 175 13.81 18.87 -3.67
C GLU A 175 13.21 20.08 -4.40
N THR A 176 11.91 20.29 -4.33
CA THR A 176 11.19 21.40 -4.97
C THR A 176 10.92 22.57 -4.03
N GLY A 177 11.40 22.53 -2.78
CA GLY A 177 11.24 23.60 -1.81
C GLY A 177 10.40 23.21 -0.58
N VAL A 178 9.73 24.18 0.01
CA VAL A 178 8.89 23.98 1.21
C VAL A 178 7.69 23.10 0.89
N VAL A 179 7.46 22.15 1.78
CA VAL A 179 6.30 21.26 1.74
C VAL A 179 5.23 21.81 2.67
N GLU A 180 4.07 22.09 2.13
CA GLU A 180 2.94 22.63 2.88
C GLU A 180 2.16 21.52 3.60
N PRO A 181 1.96 21.61 4.92
CA PRO A 181 1.23 20.61 5.70
C PRO A 181 -0.30 20.59 5.45
N ILE A 182 -0.78 21.43 4.53
CA ILE A 182 -2.19 21.40 4.09
C ILE A 182 -2.53 20.15 3.29
N PHE A 183 -1.53 19.51 2.66
CA PHE A 183 -1.75 18.24 1.96
C PHE A 183 -1.89 17.10 2.97
N PRO A 184 -2.88 16.20 2.79
CA PRO A 184 -3.23 15.16 3.76
C PRO A 184 -2.04 14.30 4.19
N GLN A 185 -1.20 13.87 3.26
CA GLN A 185 -0.05 13.02 3.55
C GLN A 185 0.96 13.66 4.51
N TYR A 186 1.20 14.96 4.39
CA TYR A 186 2.14 15.67 5.24
C TYR A 186 1.55 15.99 6.61
N ASN A 187 0.28 16.38 6.65
CA ASN A 187 -0.44 16.61 7.91
C ASN A 187 -0.49 15.32 8.75
N VAL A 188 -0.86 14.19 8.12
CA VAL A 188 -0.90 12.90 8.81
C VAL A 188 0.49 12.46 9.24
N LEU A 189 1.52 12.66 8.42
CA LEU A 189 2.91 12.36 8.80
C LEU A 189 3.32 13.09 10.09
N LEU A 190 3.09 14.39 10.15
CA LEU A 190 3.39 15.18 11.36
C LEU A 190 2.56 14.72 12.56
N THR A 191 1.27 14.45 12.36
CA THR A 191 0.36 13.95 13.41
C THR A 191 0.85 12.63 13.99
N LEU A 192 1.23 11.66 13.15
CA LEU A 192 1.77 10.36 13.56
C LEU A 192 3.04 10.50 14.40
N LEU A 193 3.86 11.49 14.10
CA LEU A 193 5.10 11.78 14.80
C LEU A 193 4.90 12.65 16.05
N GLY A 194 3.72 13.24 16.24
CA GLY A 194 3.44 14.18 17.32
C GLY A 194 4.16 15.51 17.15
N LEU A 195 4.46 15.88 15.90
CA LEU A 195 5.14 17.11 15.53
C LEU A 195 4.15 18.19 15.12
N THR A 196 4.52 19.46 15.31
CA THR A 196 3.75 20.59 14.78
C THR A 196 4.52 21.30 13.67
N PRO A 197 3.81 21.75 12.62
CA PRO A 197 4.46 22.48 11.55
C PRO A 197 4.99 23.82 12.03
N LEU A 198 5.94 24.36 11.28
CA LEU A 198 6.48 25.71 11.51
C LEU A 198 5.36 26.73 11.49
N LYS A 199 5.29 27.58 12.54
CA LYS A 199 4.25 28.59 12.69
C LYS A 199 4.38 29.75 11.70
N TYR A 200 5.60 30.02 11.26
CA TYR A 200 5.85 31.05 10.27
C TYR A 200 5.39 30.58 8.89
N PRO A 201 4.57 31.35 8.17
CA PRO A 201 4.04 30.93 6.88
C PRO A 201 5.13 31.00 5.81
N LEU A 202 5.89 29.94 5.67
CA LEU A 202 6.74 29.70 4.50
C LEU A 202 5.91 28.98 3.45
N THR A 203 5.66 29.66 2.34
CA THR A 203 5.01 29.07 1.17
C THR A 203 6.02 28.92 0.04
N PRO A 204 5.77 28.07 -0.97
CA PRO A 204 6.65 27.99 -2.14
C PRO A 204 6.92 29.35 -2.81
N GLN A 205 5.94 30.27 -2.75
CA GLN A 205 6.06 31.59 -3.36
C GLN A 205 6.88 32.59 -2.54
N ASN A 206 6.97 32.41 -1.22
CA ASN A 206 7.68 33.35 -0.34
C ASN A 206 8.93 32.74 0.29
N PHE A 207 9.38 31.60 -0.22
CA PHE A 207 10.46 30.82 0.31
C PHE A 207 11.83 31.45 -0.02
N SER A 208 12.70 31.57 0.98
CA SER A 208 14.13 31.81 0.82
C SER A 208 14.88 31.21 2.00
N LEU A 209 16.17 30.92 1.82
CA LEU A 209 17.02 30.41 2.89
C LEU A 209 17.04 31.38 4.08
N GLU A 210 17.10 32.69 3.84
CA GLU A 210 17.09 33.72 4.90
C GLU A 210 15.82 33.61 5.75
N LYS A 211 14.65 33.47 5.12
CA LYS A 211 13.37 33.32 5.82
C LYS A 211 13.31 32.04 6.64
N VAL A 212 13.86 30.93 6.13
CA VAL A 212 14.00 29.68 6.89
C VAL A 212 14.86 29.89 8.13
N LEU A 213 16.04 30.52 7.98
CA LEU A 213 16.95 30.77 9.08
C LEU A 213 16.37 31.77 10.11
N LEU A 214 15.62 32.77 9.64
CA LEU A 214 14.91 33.73 10.51
C LEU A 214 13.76 33.08 11.28
N ALA A 215 13.09 32.12 10.68
CA ALA A 215 12.00 31.37 11.31
C ALA A 215 12.49 30.43 12.43
N GLN A 216 13.80 30.15 12.49
CA GLN A 216 14.42 29.33 13.55
C GLN A 216 13.74 27.97 13.77
N PRO A 217 13.50 27.12 12.74
CA PRO A 217 12.83 25.84 12.93
C PRO A 217 13.60 24.95 13.90
N ASN A 218 12.85 24.25 14.76
CA ASN A 218 13.41 23.37 15.78
C ASN A 218 13.73 21.96 15.25
N GLY A 219 13.11 21.56 14.15
CA GLY A 219 13.36 20.28 13.49
C GLY A 219 13.19 20.39 11.99
N LEU A 220 13.81 19.46 11.25
CA LEU A 220 13.75 19.37 9.80
C LEU A 220 13.37 17.96 9.37
N ILE A 221 12.41 17.86 8.44
CA ILE A 221 12.14 16.65 7.67
C ILE A 221 12.46 16.95 6.21
N GLU A 222 13.49 16.30 5.69
CA GLU A 222 13.80 16.30 4.25
C GLU A 222 13.08 15.14 3.55
N ILE A 223 12.34 15.48 2.50
CA ILE A 223 11.62 14.54 1.66
C ILE A 223 12.33 14.52 0.30
N THR A 224 13.27 13.60 0.12
CA THR A 224 14.17 13.59 -1.04
C THR A 224 14.70 12.22 -1.36
N ASP A 225 14.83 11.91 -2.64
CA ASP A 225 15.52 10.72 -3.15
C ASP A 225 17.00 11.00 -3.47
N GLN A 226 17.44 12.22 -3.25
CA GLN A 226 18.76 12.66 -3.65
C GLN A 226 19.85 12.02 -2.80
N GLN A 227 20.84 11.47 -3.48
CA GLN A 227 22.09 10.97 -2.87
C GLN A 227 23.31 11.82 -3.24
N SER A 228 23.17 12.72 -4.22
CA SER A 228 24.24 13.59 -4.71
C SER A 228 23.68 14.97 -5.06
N TYR A 229 24.57 15.95 -5.27
CA TYR A 229 24.18 17.30 -5.64
C TYR A 229 23.25 17.33 -6.86
N ASN A 230 22.22 18.13 -6.76
CA ASN A 230 21.25 18.42 -7.81
C ASN A 230 20.81 19.89 -7.66
N GLU A 231 20.78 20.63 -8.77
CA GLU A 231 20.38 22.04 -8.75
C GLU A 231 19.01 22.28 -8.15
N GLN A 232 18.05 21.36 -8.33
CA GLN A 232 16.72 21.45 -7.78
C GLN A 232 16.71 21.29 -6.23
N ALA A 233 17.73 20.65 -5.68
CA ALA A 233 17.89 20.40 -4.25
C ALA A 233 19.02 21.21 -3.63
N GLU A 234 19.54 22.20 -4.32
CA GLU A 234 20.65 23.06 -3.85
C GLU A 234 20.40 23.61 -2.45
N LEU A 235 19.15 23.93 -2.13
CA LEU A 235 18.77 24.40 -0.81
C LEU A 235 19.05 23.39 0.30
N LEU A 236 18.72 22.10 0.05
CA LEU A 236 18.91 21.02 1.04
C LEU A 236 20.40 20.81 1.37
N ASP A 237 21.27 21.15 0.41
CA ASP A 237 22.71 21.03 0.54
C ASP A 237 23.40 22.31 1.03
N HIS A 238 22.65 23.40 1.23
CA HIS A 238 23.21 24.69 1.58
C HIS A 238 23.93 24.66 2.94
N PRO A 239 25.19 25.13 3.04
CA PRO A 239 26.01 25.05 4.27
C PRO A 239 25.37 25.71 5.50
N LEU A 240 24.65 26.81 5.31
CA LEU A 240 23.98 27.51 6.43
C LEU A 240 22.78 26.68 6.94
N LEU A 241 22.05 26.00 6.08
CA LEU A 241 20.98 25.10 6.50
C LEU A 241 21.56 23.92 7.30
N LYS A 242 22.59 23.26 6.77
CA LYS A 242 23.31 22.17 7.44
C LYS A 242 23.83 22.60 8.80
N LYS A 243 24.45 23.76 8.90
CA LYS A 243 24.93 24.32 10.17
C LYS A 243 23.80 24.60 11.16
N HIS A 244 22.65 25.11 10.69
CA HIS A 244 21.49 25.37 11.54
C HIS A 244 20.97 24.11 12.22
N PHE A 245 20.99 22.95 11.49
CA PHE A 245 20.49 21.67 11.97
C PHE A 245 21.58 20.73 12.51
N GLU A 246 22.83 21.16 12.62
CA GLU A 246 23.96 20.33 13.09
C GLU A 246 23.67 19.66 14.44
N ASN A 247 23.04 20.41 15.39
CA ASN A 247 22.68 19.92 16.72
C ASN A 247 21.16 19.90 16.97
N ARG A 248 20.35 19.80 15.90
CA ARG A 248 18.88 19.75 15.95
C ARG A 248 18.37 18.50 15.26
N PRO A 249 17.20 17.99 15.66
CA PRO A 249 16.59 16.84 14.99
C PRO A 249 16.43 17.10 13.49
N HIS A 250 17.04 16.23 12.70
CA HIS A 250 17.03 16.29 11.25
C HIS A 250 16.80 14.88 10.72
N PHE A 251 15.74 14.72 9.94
CA PHE A 251 15.30 13.43 9.41
C PHE A 251 15.20 13.48 7.90
N ARG A 252 15.47 12.37 7.26
CA ARG A 252 15.37 12.26 5.81
C ARG A 252 14.57 11.01 5.42
N ILE A 253 13.58 11.19 4.53
CA ILE A 253 12.82 10.09 3.95
C ILE A 253 12.75 10.21 2.43
N PRO A 254 12.74 9.08 1.71
CA PRO A 254 12.46 9.05 0.28
C PRO A 254 11.09 9.62 -0.07
N MET A 255 11.01 10.34 -1.20
CA MET A 255 9.77 10.94 -1.70
C MET A 255 8.64 9.94 -1.89
N LYS A 256 8.96 8.68 -2.17
CA LYS A 256 7.95 7.62 -2.36
C LYS A 256 6.97 7.48 -1.19
N TYR A 257 7.35 7.85 0.03
CA TYR A 257 6.47 7.77 1.20
C TYR A 257 5.39 8.85 1.26
N THR A 258 5.50 9.87 0.41
CA THR A 258 4.59 11.02 0.39
C THR A 258 4.04 11.36 -1.00
N TYR A 259 4.36 10.61 -2.06
CA TYR A 259 3.77 10.81 -3.39
C TYR A 259 2.25 10.62 -3.38
N CYS A 260 1.79 9.62 -2.63
CA CYS A 260 0.37 9.35 -2.46
C CYS A 260 0.00 9.45 -0.98
N PHE A 261 -1.24 9.79 -0.71
CA PHE A 261 -1.75 9.60 0.63
C PHE A 261 -2.27 8.16 0.76
N ASP A 262 -1.35 7.28 1.12
CA ASP A 262 -1.59 5.85 1.33
C ASP A 262 -0.80 5.33 2.55
N HIS A 263 -0.74 4.02 2.72
CA HIS A 263 0.01 3.36 3.80
C HIS A 263 1.52 3.69 3.82
N GLY A 264 2.06 4.24 2.72
CA GLY A 264 3.45 4.72 2.65
C GLY A 264 3.73 5.84 3.65
N VAL A 265 2.73 6.68 3.98
CA VAL A 265 2.89 7.74 4.99
C VAL A 265 3.24 7.15 6.36
N TRP A 266 2.61 6.04 6.75
CA TRP A 266 2.93 5.31 7.99
C TRP A 266 4.32 4.67 7.94
N GLN A 267 4.74 4.16 6.78
CA GLN A 267 6.10 3.66 6.59
C GLN A 267 7.13 4.79 6.71
N GLY A 268 6.82 5.97 6.16
CA GLY A 268 7.63 7.18 6.31
C GLY A 268 7.76 7.62 7.76
N ALA A 269 6.64 7.64 8.51
CA ALA A 269 6.63 7.94 9.93
C ALA A 269 7.49 6.96 10.74
N GLU A 270 7.41 5.66 10.45
CA GLU A 270 8.25 4.64 11.09
C GLU A 270 9.72 4.88 10.84
N ARG A 271 10.11 5.24 9.61
CA ARG A 271 11.51 5.55 9.28
C ARG A 271 12.04 6.76 10.04
N ILE A 272 11.24 7.82 10.18
CA ILE A 272 11.60 8.98 10.98
C ILE A 272 11.71 8.60 12.46
N TYR A 273 10.77 7.81 12.97
CA TYR A 273 10.81 7.32 14.34
C TYR A 273 12.09 6.52 14.66
N GLN A 274 12.55 5.67 13.74
CA GLN A 274 13.80 4.93 13.91
C GLN A 274 15.03 5.86 13.87
N GLN A 275 15.04 6.87 12.99
CA GLN A 275 16.09 7.90 12.97
C GLN A 275 16.11 8.70 14.27
N TRP A 276 14.93 9.06 14.80
CA TRP A 276 14.81 9.72 16.09
C TRP A 276 15.42 8.91 17.22
N LYS A 277 15.08 7.61 17.31
CA LYS A 277 15.67 6.75 18.36
C LYS A 277 17.19 6.70 18.28
N SER A 278 17.75 6.62 17.09
CA SER A 278 19.21 6.65 16.91
C SER A 278 19.81 7.99 17.29
N TRP A 279 19.20 9.09 16.88
CA TRP A 279 19.64 10.43 17.21
C TRP A 279 19.58 10.69 18.73
N ASN A 280 18.47 10.33 19.36
CA ASN A 280 18.22 10.50 20.79
C ASN A 280 19.23 9.74 21.65
N SER A 281 19.59 8.51 21.26
CA SER A 281 20.59 7.70 21.97
C SER A 281 22.01 8.28 21.95
N ILE A 282 22.29 9.18 21.00
CA ILE A 282 23.61 9.81 20.85
C ILE A 282 23.64 11.18 21.54
N ASN A 283 22.54 11.93 21.52
CA ASN A 283 22.51 13.35 21.87
C ASN A 283 21.83 13.64 23.21
N LEU A 284 21.10 12.69 23.78
CA LEU A 284 20.52 12.81 25.12
C LEU A 284 21.15 11.74 26.04
N PRO A 285 21.80 12.15 27.14
CA PRO A 285 22.43 11.23 28.08
C PRO A 285 21.43 10.44 28.91
#